data_b32db24feb9b94eb6bd968eb32ecae24
#
_entry.id   b32db24feb9b94eb6bd968eb32ecae24
#
_cell.length_a   1.000
_cell.length_b   1.000
_cell.length_c   1.000
_cell.angle_alpha   90.00
_cell.angle_beta   90.00
_cell.angle_gamma   90.00
#
_symmetry.space_group_name_H-M   'P 1'
#
loop_
_entity.id
_entity.type
_entity.pdbx_description
1 polymer ?
#
loop_
_entity_poly.entity_id
_entity_poly.type
_entity_poly.pdbx_seq_one_letter_code
_entity_poly.pdbx_strand_id
1 'polypeptide(L)'
;MTQLDQGVHVRNPRTGKNDRLLNAPTQGELVAITSRLRANQKKWQSAGPSHRAEVLLKWRDALLAHKEELTNALTEDTGRRTESSIEVQVSVDGLNRWANQVVELLDEETIQQTTMPGVSVAPSIRPYPLVGIISPWNFPLLLALIDAIPALAAGCAVIIKPSEITPRFLGPLAKTLVDVPEIGEIVGLIEGAGETGAALIPLVDLVCFTGSVETGRIVAENAARNFIPASLELGGKDPAIVLPGANLDRAVPGILWGATANSGQSCLSIERVYVHESLHDEFVSRISPLAAALGVNFPDLEGRGIGPMIAEDQIATISSHLEDAYAKGAIATAGGEMKFLDGGAYLEPTILTNVNHSMKVMTEETFGPIVPIMKFNSDDEVLALANDTIYGLSAAIFGEEERAMKIGRQIDAGAVSINDAALTGVMHEGEKQAFKLSGIGGSRMGKVSIRRFYRRQSLLINSSTGRDPWWWPEG
;
A
#
# COMPACT_ATOMS: atom_id res chain seq x y z
N MET A 1 -25.73 13.51 -19.60
CA MET A 1 -25.24 12.97 -18.32
C MET A 1 -24.07 13.83 -17.89
N THR A 2 -24.04 14.29 -16.65
CA THR A 2 -22.96 15.14 -16.15
C THR A 2 -21.70 14.30 -15.98
N GLN A 3 -20.54 14.81 -16.39
CA GLN A 3 -19.23 14.22 -16.17
C GLN A 3 -18.88 14.37 -14.68
N LEU A 4 -18.34 13.32 -14.06
CA LEU A 4 -17.83 13.37 -12.71
C LEU A 4 -16.49 14.15 -12.68
N ASP A 5 -16.16 14.75 -11.53
CA ASP A 5 -14.88 15.44 -11.31
C ASP A 5 -14.47 16.41 -12.45
N GLN A 6 -15.39 17.24 -12.91
CA GLN A 6 -15.12 18.21 -13.99
C GLN A 6 -14.07 19.25 -13.58
N GLY A 7 -13.13 19.55 -14.50
CA GLY A 7 -12.16 20.63 -14.31
C GLY A 7 -11.00 20.31 -13.37
N VAL A 8 -10.84 19.05 -12.93
CA VAL A 8 -9.68 18.65 -12.14
C VAL A 8 -8.45 18.54 -13.01
N HIS A 9 -7.40 19.25 -12.62
CA HIS A 9 -6.10 19.26 -13.31
C HIS A 9 -5.08 18.39 -12.58
N VAL A 10 -4.17 17.79 -13.36
CA VAL A 10 -3.01 17.03 -12.87
C VAL A 10 -1.81 17.96 -12.86
N ARG A 11 -1.16 18.05 -11.69
CA ARG A 11 0.03 18.88 -11.48
C ARG A 11 1.29 18.06 -11.76
N ASN A 12 2.28 18.69 -12.39
CA ASN A 12 3.64 18.15 -12.46
C ASN A 12 4.41 18.64 -11.23
N PRO A 13 4.89 17.74 -10.33
CA PRO A 13 5.50 18.13 -9.06
C PRO A 13 6.86 18.81 -9.20
N ARG A 14 7.55 18.66 -10.33
CA ARG A 14 8.85 19.31 -10.56
C ARG A 14 8.73 20.76 -11.04
N THR A 15 7.67 21.07 -11.76
CA THR A 15 7.46 22.41 -12.36
C THR A 15 6.35 23.18 -11.66
N GLY A 16 5.57 22.55 -10.82
CA GLY A 16 4.39 23.14 -10.17
C GLY A 16 3.23 23.44 -11.15
N LYS A 17 3.35 23.10 -12.43
CA LYS A 17 2.36 23.43 -13.45
C LYS A 17 1.25 22.39 -13.53
N ASN A 18 0.03 22.85 -13.68
CA ASN A 18 -1.13 22.05 -14.06
C ASN A 18 -1.11 21.87 -15.58
N ASP A 19 -0.59 20.77 -16.08
CA ASP A 19 -0.29 20.55 -17.50
C ASP A 19 -1.20 19.51 -18.18
N ARG A 20 -2.12 18.86 -17.42
CA ARG A 20 -3.07 17.89 -17.92
C ARG A 20 -4.43 18.05 -17.26
N LEU A 21 -5.49 17.89 -18.02
CA LEU A 21 -6.87 17.80 -17.52
C LEU A 21 -7.22 16.31 -17.28
N LEU A 22 -7.84 16.03 -16.16
CA LEU A 22 -8.36 14.70 -15.84
C LEU A 22 -9.56 14.37 -16.75
N ASN A 23 -9.62 13.14 -17.25
CA ASN A 23 -10.72 12.66 -18.08
C ASN A 23 -11.58 11.66 -17.31
N ALA A 24 -12.38 12.15 -16.37
CA ALA A 24 -13.26 11.31 -15.57
C ALA A 24 -14.49 10.85 -16.39
N PRO A 25 -15.01 9.63 -16.15
CA PRO A 25 -16.20 9.14 -16.82
C PRO A 25 -17.48 9.87 -16.33
N THR A 26 -18.49 9.83 -17.13
CA THR A 26 -19.87 10.10 -16.67
C THR A 26 -20.37 8.90 -15.86
N GLN A 27 -21.40 9.11 -15.03
CA GLN A 27 -22.05 8.03 -14.30
C GLN A 27 -22.55 6.90 -15.23
N GLY A 28 -23.04 7.25 -16.43
CA GLY A 28 -23.51 6.26 -17.40
C GLY A 28 -22.38 5.40 -17.98
N GLU A 29 -21.23 6.01 -18.28
CA GLU A 29 -20.04 5.31 -18.75
C GLU A 29 -19.49 4.37 -17.65
N LEU A 30 -19.47 4.83 -16.40
CA LEU A 30 -19.04 4.02 -15.27
C LEU A 30 -19.91 2.77 -15.11
N VAL A 31 -21.25 2.91 -15.21
CA VAL A 31 -22.19 1.78 -15.18
C VAL A 31 -21.96 0.84 -16.38
N ALA A 32 -21.71 1.37 -17.57
CA ALA A 32 -21.45 0.55 -18.76
C ALA A 32 -20.15 -0.26 -18.64
N ILE A 33 -19.06 0.38 -18.15
CA ILE A 33 -17.78 -0.29 -17.90
C ILE A 33 -17.94 -1.42 -16.89
N THR A 34 -18.54 -1.16 -15.75
CA THR A 34 -18.71 -2.15 -14.67
C THR A 34 -19.62 -3.30 -15.11
N SER A 35 -20.67 -3.04 -15.88
CA SER A 35 -21.56 -4.07 -16.43
C SER A 35 -20.82 -4.99 -17.42
N ARG A 36 -19.99 -4.45 -18.31
CA ARG A 36 -19.14 -5.20 -19.25
C ARG A 36 -18.17 -6.11 -18.49
N LEU A 37 -17.48 -5.59 -17.50
CA LEU A 37 -16.51 -6.33 -16.69
C LEU A 37 -17.18 -7.51 -15.98
N ARG A 38 -18.36 -7.30 -15.36
CA ARG A 38 -19.15 -8.38 -14.72
C ARG A 38 -19.59 -9.45 -15.71
N ALA A 39 -19.99 -9.08 -16.91
CA ALA A 39 -20.38 -10.04 -17.94
C ALA A 39 -19.22 -10.97 -18.34
N ASN A 40 -18.02 -10.41 -18.47
CA ASN A 40 -16.82 -11.16 -18.89
C ASN A 40 -16.19 -11.97 -17.75
N GLN A 41 -16.41 -11.58 -16.48
CA GLN A 41 -15.82 -12.28 -15.32
C GLN A 41 -16.17 -13.76 -15.26
N LYS A 42 -17.39 -14.15 -15.65
CA LYS A 42 -17.79 -15.57 -15.63
C LYS A 42 -16.94 -16.45 -16.55
N LYS A 43 -16.59 -15.93 -17.72
CA LYS A 43 -15.67 -16.61 -18.67
C LYS A 43 -14.29 -16.73 -18.06
N TRP A 44 -13.78 -15.64 -17.46
CA TRP A 44 -12.49 -15.61 -16.78
C TRP A 44 -12.41 -16.60 -15.61
N GLN A 45 -13.43 -16.65 -14.76
CA GLN A 45 -13.51 -17.61 -13.66
C GLN A 45 -13.51 -19.05 -14.17
N SER A 46 -14.34 -19.37 -15.17
CA SER A 46 -14.50 -20.73 -15.70
C SER A 46 -13.29 -21.23 -16.49
N ALA A 47 -12.39 -20.35 -16.94
CA ALA A 47 -11.15 -20.73 -17.61
C ALA A 47 -10.17 -21.48 -16.69
N GLY A 48 -10.34 -21.41 -15.39
CA GLY A 48 -9.55 -22.11 -14.39
C GLY A 48 -8.22 -21.42 -14.03
N PRO A 49 -7.59 -21.84 -12.91
CA PRO A 49 -6.38 -21.17 -12.40
C PRO A 49 -5.17 -21.31 -13.32
N SER A 50 -5.00 -22.46 -14.01
CA SER A 50 -3.87 -22.67 -14.92
C SER A 50 -3.91 -21.72 -16.11
N HIS A 51 -5.08 -21.54 -16.74
CA HIS A 51 -5.23 -20.59 -17.84
C HIS A 51 -5.00 -19.14 -17.37
N ARG A 52 -5.53 -18.77 -16.19
CA ARG A 52 -5.27 -17.44 -15.62
C ARG A 52 -3.79 -17.19 -15.38
N ALA A 53 -3.05 -18.19 -14.90
CA ALA A 53 -1.60 -18.11 -14.72
C ALA A 53 -0.88 -17.80 -16.05
N GLU A 54 -1.24 -18.51 -17.13
CA GLU A 54 -0.66 -18.28 -18.47
C GLU A 54 -0.93 -16.86 -18.98
N VAL A 55 -2.15 -16.36 -18.79
CA VAL A 55 -2.54 -15.03 -19.23
C VAL A 55 -1.85 -13.94 -18.40
N LEU A 56 -1.69 -14.14 -17.08
CA LEU A 56 -0.91 -13.23 -16.22
C LEU A 56 0.56 -13.14 -16.65
N LEU A 57 1.16 -14.26 -17.10
CA LEU A 57 2.53 -14.24 -17.66
C LEU A 57 2.60 -13.48 -18.98
N LYS A 58 1.59 -13.58 -19.86
CA LYS A 58 1.54 -12.74 -21.06
C LYS A 58 1.44 -11.25 -20.71
N TRP A 59 0.66 -10.90 -19.68
CA TRP A 59 0.56 -9.52 -19.23
C TRP A 59 1.85 -9.02 -18.59
N ARG A 60 2.57 -9.89 -17.86
CA ARG A 60 3.93 -9.58 -17.39
C ARG A 60 4.85 -9.16 -18.56
N ASP A 61 4.83 -9.92 -19.64
CA ASP A 61 5.68 -9.65 -20.81
C ASP A 61 5.26 -8.34 -21.51
N ALA A 62 3.97 -8.04 -21.58
CA ALA A 62 3.46 -6.77 -22.08
C ALA A 62 3.90 -5.59 -21.17
N LEU A 63 3.83 -5.73 -19.83
CA LEU A 63 4.36 -4.70 -18.93
C LEU A 63 5.85 -4.45 -19.16
N LEU A 64 6.64 -5.51 -19.35
CA LEU A 64 8.07 -5.39 -19.67
C LEU A 64 8.32 -4.70 -21.01
N ALA A 65 7.52 -4.99 -22.03
CA ALA A 65 7.62 -4.34 -23.34
C ALA A 65 7.33 -2.83 -23.26
N HIS A 66 6.42 -2.41 -22.37
CA HIS A 66 6.08 -0.99 -22.13
C HIS A 66 6.79 -0.37 -20.92
N LYS A 67 7.84 -1.03 -20.36
CA LYS A 67 8.52 -0.58 -19.15
C LYS A 67 8.96 0.87 -19.19
N GLU A 68 9.58 1.29 -20.30
CA GLU A 68 10.10 2.65 -20.44
C GLU A 68 8.97 3.70 -20.51
N GLU A 69 7.87 3.41 -21.21
CA GLU A 69 6.72 4.31 -21.28
C GLU A 69 6.04 4.45 -19.91
N LEU A 70 5.89 3.34 -19.18
CA LEU A 70 5.35 3.32 -17.82
C LEU A 70 6.26 4.13 -16.88
N THR A 71 7.58 3.89 -16.93
CA THR A 71 8.56 4.61 -16.11
C THR A 71 8.50 6.12 -16.39
N ASN A 72 8.41 6.53 -17.66
CA ASN A 72 8.33 7.93 -18.04
C ASN A 72 7.04 8.60 -17.50
N ALA A 73 5.87 7.95 -17.67
CA ALA A 73 4.61 8.47 -17.17
C ALA A 73 4.59 8.59 -15.63
N LEU A 74 5.13 7.60 -14.92
CA LEU A 74 5.28 7.65 -13.47
C LEU A 74 6.25 8.75 -13.03
N THR A 75 7.38 8.92 -13.76
CA THR A 75 8.37 9.96 -13.48
C THR A 75 7.78 11.37 -13.65
N GLU A 76 6.94 11.56 -14.68
CA GLU A 76 6.26 12.83 -14.92
C GLU A 76 5.30 13.19 -13.77
N ASP A 77 4.56 12.21 -13.24
CA ASP A 77 3.63 12.40 -12.13
C ASP A 77 4.32 12.53 -10.77
N THR A 78 5.46 11.89 -10.57
CA THR A 78 6.09 11.77 -9.23
C THR A 78 7.40 12.54 -9.11
N GLY A 79 7.99 12.96 -10.22
CA GLY A 79 9.27 13.68 -10.25
C GLY A 79 10.50 12.83 -9.92
N ARG A 80 10.38 11.49 -9.89
CA ARG A 80 11.44 10.55 -9.49
C ARG A 80 11.53 9.37 -10.46
N ARG A 81 12.70 9.13 -11.06
CA ARG A 81 12.86 8.10 -12.09
C ARG A 81 13.22 6.72 -11.51
N THR A 82 14.10 6.69 -10.53
CA THR A 82 14.58 5.43 -9.95
C THR A 82 13.42 4.63 -9.34
N GLU A 83 12.65 5.25 -8.46
CA GLU A 83 11.48 4.63 -7.82
C GLU A 83 10.40 4.26 -8.85
N SER A 84 10.20 5.09 -9.88
CA SER A 84 9.27 4.79 -10.98
C SER A 84 9.67 3.53 -11.74
N SER A 85 10.95 3.33 -12.02
CA SER A 85 11.45 2.11 -12.64
C SER A 85 11.31 0.88 -11.72
N ILE A 86 11.53 1.06 -10.41
CA ILE A 86 11.34 0.01 -9.40
C ILE A 86 9.86 -0.39 -9.33
N GLU A 87 8.91 0.55 -9.35
CA GLU A 87 7.48 0.24 -9.34
C GLU A 87 7.08 -0.69 -10.50
N VAL A 88 7.56 -0.41 -11.70
CA VAL A 88 7.30 -1.27 -12.86
C VAL A 88 7.88 -2.66 -12.65
N GLN A 89 9.14 -2.74 -12.16
CA GLN A 89 9.80 -4.03 -11.93
C GLN A 89 9.08 -4.86 -10.86
N VAL A 90 8.72 -4.26 -9.73
CA VAL A 90 8.01 -4.97 -8.64
C VAL A 90 6.62 -5.43 -9.08
N SER A 91 5.95 -4.67 -9.97
CA SER A 91 4.68 -5.08 -10.57
C SER A 91 4.84 -6.30 -11.49
N VAL A 92 5.88 -6.32 -12.30
CA VAL A 92 6.29 -7.48 -13.13
C VAL A 92 6.58 -8.71 -12.27
N ASP A 93 7.35 -8.53 -11.19
CA ASP A 93 7.68 -9.61 -10.25
C ASP A 93 6.42 -10.13 -9.53
N GLY A 94 5.48 -9.24 -9.24
CA GLY A 94 4.15 -9.57 -8.69
C GLY A 94 3.35 -10.49 -9.62
N LEU A 95 3.29 -10.17 -10.91
CA LEU A 95 2.63 -11.02 -11.92
C LEU A 95 3.28 -12.41 -11.99
N ASN A 96 4.61 -12.45 -12.05
CA ASN A 96 5.35 -13.72 -12.07
C ASN A 96 5.08 -14.55 -10.80
N ARG A 97 5.12 -13.94 -9.63
CA ARG A 97 4.86 -14.60 -8.35
C ARG A 97 3.45 -15.20 -8.30
N TRP A 98 2.41 -14.42 -8.63
CA TRP A 98 1.04 -14.88 -8.57
C TRP A 98 0.72 -15.95 -9.63
N ALA A 99 1.25 -15.84 -10.83
CA ALA A 99 1.11 -16.86 -11.86
C ALA A 99 1.69 -18.22 -11.42
N ASN A 100 2.84 -18.20 -10.73
CA ASN A 100 3.49 -19.43 -10.25
C ASN A 100 2.80 -20.06 -9.03
N GLN A 101 1.98 -19.31 -8.29
CA GLN A 101 1.38 -19.78 -7.03
C GLN A 101 -0.11 -20.08 -7.15
N VAL A 102 -0.82 -19.45 -8.08
CA VAL A 102 -2.30 -19.48 -8.11
C VAL A 102 -2.89 -20.85 -8.28
N VAL A 103 -2.23 -21.73 -9.04
CA VAL A 103 -2.73 -23.11 -9.28
C VAL A 103 -2.77 -23.89 -7.97
N GLU A 104 -1.66 -23.90 -7.21
CA GLU A 104 -1.58 -24.56 -5.91
C GLU A 104 -2.55 -23.94 -4.88
N LEU A 105 -2.66 -22.59 -4.87
CA LEU A 105 -3.47 -21.89 -3.87
C LEU A 105 -4.98 -22.02 -4.08
N LEU A 106 -5.41 -22.30 -5.30
CA LEU A 106 -6.83 -22.43 -5.66
C LEU A 106 -7.18 -23.87 -6.06
N ASP A 107 -6.29 -24.83 -5.77
CA ASP A 107 -6.62 -26.24 -5.92
C ASP A 107 -7.81 -26.59 -5.02
N GLU A 108 -8.79 -27.32 -5.58
CA GLU A 108 -9.99 -27.67 -4.84
C GLU A 108 -9.61 -28.60 -3.67
N GLU A 109 -9.90 -28.16 -2.45
CA GLU A 109 -9.62 -28.93 -1.25
C GLU A 109 -10.41 -30.25 -1.29
N THR A 110 -9.78 -31.33 -0.91
CA THR A 110 -10.34 -32.67 -0.88
C THR A 110 -11.61 -32.73 0.00
N ILE A 111 -12.60 -33.51 -0.43
CA ILE A 111 -13.79 -33.80 0.37
C ILE A 111 -13.38 -34.37 1.73
N GLN A 112 -13.81 -33.74 2.81
CA GLN A 112 -13.48 -34.09 4.18
C GLN A 112 -14.67 -34.82 4.84
N GLN A 113 -14.39 -35.91 5.54
CA GLN A 113 -15.39 -36.56 6.37
C GLN A 113 -15.65 -35.71 7.64
N THR A 114 -16.92 -35.68 8.08
CA THR A 114 -17.28 -34.95 9.30
C THR A 114 -17.40 -35.92 10.49
N THR A 115 -17.68 -35.38 11.66
CA THR A 115 -18.01 -36.17 12.86
C THR A 115 -19.38 -36.86 12.76
N MET A 116 -20.21 -36.47 11.77
CA MET A 116 -21.53 -37.06 11.52
C MET A 116 -21.36 -38.20 10.52
N PRO A 117 -21.78 -39.44 10.87
CA PRO A 117 -21.72 -40.57 9.96
C PRO A 117 -22.49 -40.29 8.65
N GLY A 118 -21.89 -40.59 7.51
CA GLY A 118 -22.50 -40.38 6.19
C GLY A 118 -22.53 -38.93 5.70
N VAL A 119 -21.98 -37.97 6.48
CA VAL A 119 -21.91 -36.57 6.10
C VAL A 119 -20.49 -36.16 5.80
N SER A 120 -20.27 -35.52 4.65
CA SER A 120 -18.98 -34.95 4.25
C SER A 120 -19.09 -33.49 3.80
N VAL A 121 -17.96 -32.80 3.74
CA VAL A 121 -17.88 -31.40 3.31
C VAL A 121 -16.94 -31.31 2.10
N ALA A 122 -17.46 -30.73 1.01
CA ALA A 122 -16.64 -30.31 -0.13
C ALA A 122 -16.55 -28.77 -0.12
N PRO A 123 -15.34 -28.21 0.08
CA PRO A 123 -15.15 -26.77 -0.02
C PRO A 123 -15.25 -26.30 -1.46
N SER A 124 -15.69 -25.07 -1.67
CA SER A 124 -15.79 -24.42 -2.97
C SER A 124 -15.37 -22.95 -2.84
N ILE A 125 -14.69 -22.44 -3.85
CA ILE A 125 -14.20 -21.07 -3.93
C ILE A 125 -15.09 -20.28 -4.90
N ARG A 126 -15.55 -19.10 -4.45
CA ARG A 126 -16.37 -18.18 -5.23
C ARG A 126 -15.72 -16.80 -5.25
N PRO A 127 -14.98 -16.43 -6.32
CA PRO A 127 -14.41 -15.09 -6.46
C PRO A 127 -15.49 -14.02 -6.47
N TYR A 128 -15.14 -12.81 -6.02
CA TYR A 128 -15.99 -11.64 -6.17
C TYR A 128 -16.10 -11.30 -7.67
N PRO A 129 -17.30 -11.06 -8.21
CA PRO A 129 -17.45 -10.76 -9.63
C PRO A 129 -16.68 -9.54 -10.11
N LEU A 130 -16.67 -8.45 -9.32
CA LEU A 130 -15.97 -7.21 -9.65
C LEU A 130 -15.35 -6.59 -8.41
N VAL A 131 -14.05 -6.34 -8.45
CA VAL A 131 -13.29 -5.65 -7.41
C VAL A 131 -12.98 -4.23 -7.86
N GLY A 132 -13.36 -3.25 -7.05
CA GLY A 132 -12.96 -1.85 -7.23
C GLY A 132 -11.64 -1.59 -6.49
N ILE A 133 -10.67 -0.99 -7.18
CA ILE A 133 -9.37 -0.65 -6.62
C ILE A 133 -9.18 0.85 -6.72
N ILE A 134 -9.13 1.51 -5.56
CA ILE A 134 -8.89 2.96 -5.43
C ILE A 134 -7.49 3.11 -4.83
N SER A 135 -6.53 3.53 -5.64
CA SER A 135 -5.11 3.57 -5.27
C SER A 135 -4.59 4.99 -5.06
N PRO A 136 -3.55 5.16 -4.23
CA PRO A 136 -3.00 6.47 -3.87
C PRO A 136 -2.02 6.99 -4.91
N TRP A 137 -1.45 8.15 -4.62
CA TRP A 137 -0.55 8.89 -5.50
C TRP A 137 0.95 8.59 -5.30
N ASN A 138 1.36 8.00 -4.19
CA ASN A 138 2.77 7.90 -3.81
C ASN A 138 3.55 6.75 -4.49
N PHE A 139 2.88 5.64 -4.80
CA PHE A 139 3.37 4.53 -5.64
C PHE A 139 2.24 4.08 -6.56
N PRO A 140 1.90 4.91 -7.59
CA PRO A 140 0.61 4.81 -8.27
C PRO A 140 0.39 3.49 -9.01
N LEU A 141 1.37 2.98 -9.73
CA LEU A 141 1.28 1.71 -10.45
C LEU A 141 1.32 0.52 -9.48
N LEU A 142 2.32 0.52 -8.59
CA LEU A 142 2.54 -0.59 -7.66
C LEU A 142 1.32 -0.83 -6.77
N LEU A 143 0.77 0.24 -6.16
CA LEU A 143 -0.35 0.12 -5.22
C LEU A 143 -1.69 -0.13 -5.91
N ALA A 144 -1.81 0.15 -7.20
CA ALA A 144 -2.94 -0.32 -8.00
C ALA A 144 -2.83 -1.82 -8.30
N LEU A 145 -1.65 -2.29 -8.71
CA LEU A 145 -1.45 -3.65 -9.16
C LEU A 145 -1.27 -4.67 -8.02
N ILE A 146 -0.84 -4.25 -6.83
CA ILE A 146 -0.69 -5.14 -5.68
C ILE A 146 -2.01 -5.80 -5.24
N ASP A 147 -3.15 -5.15 -5.49
CA ASP A 147 -4.49 -5.70 -5.27
C ASP A 147 -5.09 -6.28 -6.55
N ALA A 148 -4.83 -5.66 -7.71
CA ALA A 148 -5.38 -6.12 -9.00
C ALA A 148 -4.90 -7.52 -9.39
N ILE A 149 -3.59 -7.77 -9.27
CA ILE A 149 -2.99 -9.03 -9.71
C ILE A 149 -3.56 -10.24 -8.94
N PRO A 150 -3.57 -10.27 -7.59
CA PRO A 150 -4.18 -11.39 -6.86
C PRO A 150 -5.69 -11.47 -7.03
N ALA A 151 -6.41 -10.38 -7.27
CA ALA A 151 -7.84 -10.41 -7.60
C ALA A 151 -8.08 -11.13 -8.94
N LEU A 152 -7.32 -10.77 -9.98
CA LEU A 152 -7.36 -11.45 -11.29
C LEU A 152 -6.96 -12.91 -11.17
N ALA A 153 -5.91 -13.23 -10.42
CA ALA A 153 -5.48 -14.60 -10.14
C ALA A 153 -6.60 -15.40 -9.46
N ALA A 154 -7.33 -14.82 -8.51
CA ALA A 154 -8.48 -15.46 -7.87
C ALA A 154 -9.66 -15.70 -8.80
N GLY A 155 -9.74 -15.00 -9.94
CA GLY A 155 -10.82 -15.11 -10.93
C GLY A 155 -11.82 -13.96 -10.90
N CYS A 156 -11.48 -12.83 -10.27
CA CYS A 156 -12.27 -11.61 -10.31
C CYS A 156 -12.02 -10.83 -11.61
N ALA A 157 -12.97 -10.00 -12.01
CA ALA A 157 -12.70 -8.81 -12.83
C ALA A 157 -12.32 -7.65 -11.90
N VAL A 158 -11.57 -6.67 -12.40
CA VAL A 158 -11.14 -5.51 -11.62
C VAL A 158 -11.41 -4.20 -12.36
N ILE A 159 -11.66 -3.13 -11.59
CA ILE A 159 -11.68 -1.77 -12.10
C ILE A 159 -10.76 -0.91 -11.23
N ILE A 160 -9.79 -0.25 -11.88
CA ILE A 160 -8.73 0.53 -11.23
C ILE A 160 -9.02 2.01 -11.41
N LYS A 161 -9.13 2.74 -10.29
CA LYS A 161 -9.17 4.20 -10.21
C LYS A 161 -7.96 4.68 -9.39
N PRO A 162 -6.87 5.13 -10.03
CA PRO A 162 -5.78 5.74 -9.29
C PRO A 162 -6.17 7.11 -8.72
N SER A 163 -5.28 7.67 -7.91
CA SER A 163 -5.40 9.07 -7.50
C SER A 163 -5.38 10.00 -8.72
N GLU A 164 -6.14 11.08 -8.64
CA GLU A 164 -6.16 12.20 -9.57
C GLU A 164 -4.81 12.92 -9.66
N ILE A 165 -3.96 12.75 -8.65
CA ILE A 165 -2.64 13.39 -8.56
C ILE A 165 -1.64 12.74 -9.53
N THR A 166 -1.71 11.40 -9.71
CA THR A 166 -0.71 10.63 -10.47
C THR A 166 -1.33 9.62 -11.45
N PRO A 167 -2.19 10.05 -12.40
CA PRO A 167 -2.95 9.15 -13.25
C PRO A 167 -2.29 8.83 -14.60
N ARG A 168 -1.14 9.46 -14.96
CA ARG A 168 -0.55 9.36 -16.32
C ARG A 168 -0.17 7.95 -16.73
N PHE A 169 0.18 7.10 -15.77
CA PHE A 169 0.54 5.71 -16.03
C PHE A 169 -0.61 4.89 -16.64
N LEU A 170 -1.86 5.33 -16.49
CA LEU A 170 -3.01 4.65 -17.11
C LEU A 170 -2.90 4.58 -18.64
N GLY A 171 -2.30 5.59 -19.29
CA GLY A 171 -2.10 5.59 -20.73
C GLY A 171 -1.25 4.41 -21.23
N PRO A 172 0.01 4.28 -20.82
CA PRO A 172 0.83 3.13 -21.18
C PRO A 172 0.30 1.81 -20.60
N LEU A 173 -0.32 1.80 -19.41
CA LEU A 173 -0.96 0.58 -18.89
C LEU A 173 -2.09 0.11 -19.81
N ALA A 174 -2.91 1.01 -20.37
CA ALA A 174 -3.96 0.66 -21.32
C ALA A 174 -3.41 -0.03 -22.58
N LYS A 175 -2.22 0.33 -23.04
CA LYS A 175 -1.57 -0.35 -24.18
C LYS A 175 -1.29 -1.81 -23.87
N THR A 176 -0.84 -2.12 -22.65
CA THR A 176 -0.61 -3.52 -22.24
C THR A 176 -1.89 -4.35 -22.21
N LEU A 177 -3.05 -3.72 -21.99
CA LEU A 177 -4.36 -4.38 -22.05
C LEU A 177 -4.78 -4.66 -23.51
N VAL A 178 -4.36 -3.83 -24.46
CA VAL A 178 -4.56 -4.07 -25.88
C VAL A 178 -3.69 -5.24 -26.36
N ASP A 179 -2.45 -5.31 -25.89
CA ASP A 179 -1.52 -6.39 -26.24
C ASP A 179 -1.95 -7.76 -25.68
N VAL A 180 -2.74 -7.76 -24.58
CA VAL A 180 -3.30 -8.96 -23.96
C VAL A 180 -4.82 -8.83 -23.84
N PRO A 181 -5.59 -9.08 -24.93
CA PRO A 181 -7.04 -8.83 -24.97
C PRO A 181 -7.82 -9.55 -23.86
N GLU A 182 -7.38 -10.73 -23.43
CA GLU A 182 -8.02 -11.49 -22.34
C GLU A 182 -7.96 -10.70 -21.01
N ILE A 183 -6.89 -9.94 -20.75
CA ILE A 183 -6.80 -9.00 -19.62
C ILE A 183 -7.65 -7.77 -19.88
N GLY A 184 -7.65 -7.22 -21.09
CA GLY A 184 -8.47 -6.07 -21.47
C GLY A 184 -9.98 -6.29 -21.33
N GLU A 185 -10.45 -7.55 -21.45
CA GLU A 185 -11.85 -7.92 -21.24
C GLU A 185 -12.28 -7.80 -19.76
N ILE A 186 -11.35 -7.98 -18.81
CA ILE A 186 -11.64 -8.10 -17.36
C ILE A 186 -10.99 -7.02 -16.49
N VAL A 187 -10.19 -6.12 -17.08
CA VAL A 187 -9.60 -4.96 -16.41
C VAL A 187 -10.22 -3.68 -16.96
N GLY A 188 -10.75 -2.86 -16.09
CA GLY A 188 -11.21 -1.50 -16.38
C GLY A 188 -10.23 -0.48 -15.80
N LEU A 189 -9.90 0.55 -16.58
CA LEU A 189 -9.10 1.69 -16.14
C LEU A 189 -9.96 2.94 -16.23
N ILE A 190 -10.04 3.71 -15.15
CA ILE A 190 -10.78 4.97 -15.11
C ILE A 190 -9.98 6.05 -14.42
N GLU A 191 -10.04 7.26 -14.94
CA GLU A 191 -9.58 8.45 -14.25
C GLU A 191 -10.70 9.01 -13.36
N GLY A 192 -10.36 9.80 -12.37
CA GLY A 192 -11.31 10.48 -11.51
C GLY A 192 -10.75 10.78 -10.13
N ALA A 193 -11.37 11.74 -9.47
CA ALA A 193 -11.06 12.12 -8.10
C ALA A 193 -12.07 11.49 -7.10
N GLY A 194 -12.44 12.23 -6.08
CA GLY A 194 -13.30 11.75 -5.00
C GLY A 194 -14.71 11.37 -5.44
N GLU A 195 -15.34 12.14 -6.35
CA GLU A 195 -16.69 11.86 -6.83
C GLU A 195 -16.76 10.54 -7.61
N THR A 196 -15.78 10.31 -8.50
CA THR A 196 -15.70 9.05 -9.26
C THR A 196 -15.46 7.87 -8.31
N GLY A 197 -14.59 8.03 -7.30
CA GLY A 197 -14.36 7.01 -6.27
C GLY A 197 -15.65 6.65 -5.51
N ALA A 198 -16.39 7.65 -5.07
CA ALA A 198 -17.66 7.45 -4.37
C ALA A 198 -18.72 6.80 -5.26
N ALA A 199 -18.79 7.19 -6.54
CA ALA A 199 -19.71 6.62 -7.52
C ALA A 199 -19.38 5.18 -7.92
N LEU A 200 -18.11 4.76 -7.79
CA LEU A 200 -17.65 3.40 -8.08
C LEU A 200 -18.10 2.40 -7.02
N ILE A 201 -18.07 2.75 -5.72
CA ILE A 201 -18.30 1.82 -4.61
C ILE A 201 -19.62 1.04 -4.75
N PRO A 202 -20.79 1.65 -5.07
CA PRO A 202 -22.04 0.89 -5.22
C PRO A 202 -22.09 -0.03 -6.46
N LEU A 203 -21.11 0.03 -7.34
CA LEU A 203 -21.05 -0.74 -8.59
C LEU A 203 -20.14 -1.97 -8.51
N VAL A 204 -19.45 -2.18 -7.40
CA VAL A 204 -18.50 -3.29 -7.18
C VAL A 204 -18.95 -4.23 -6.07
N ASP A 205 -18.30 -5.39 -5.92
CA ASP A 205 -18.64 -6.41 -4.90
C ASP A 205 -17.63 -6.46 -3.74
N LEU A 206 -16.49 -5.82 -3.91
CA LEU A 206 -15.44 -5.61 -2.94
C LEU A 206 -14.71 -4.33 -3.32
N VAL A 207 -14.38 -3.48 -2.37
CA VAL A 207 -13.51 -2.32 -2.58
C VAL A 207 -12.18 -2.50 -1.86
N CYS A 208 -11.08 -2.32 -2.60
CA CYS A 208 -9.75 -2.14 -2.04
C CYS A 208 -9.39 -0.66 -2.11
N PHE A 209 -9.01 -0.09 -1.00
CA PHE A 209 -8.63 1.32 -0.90
C PHE A 209 -7.28 1.45 -0.19
N THR A 210 -6.39 2.25 -0.75
CA THR A 210 -5.16 2.68 -0.10
C THR A 210 -5.11 4.21 -0.09
N GLY A 211 -4.91 4.82 1.07
CA GLY A 211 -4.91 6.28 1.21
C GLY A 211 -4.95 6.74 2.67
N SER A 212 -5.46 7.96 2.90
CA SER A 212 -5.55 8.53 4.24
C SER A 212 -6.62 7.85 5.11
N VAL A 213 -6.46 7.93 6.44
CA VAL A 213 -7.45 7.44 7.42
C VAL A 213 -8.80 8.13 7.23
N GLU A 214 -8.81 9.43 6.96
CA GLU A 214 -10.02 10.21 6.76
C GLU A 214 -10.83 9.69 5.55
N THR A 215 -10.19 9.57 4.40
CA THR A 215 -10.83 9.04 3.19
C THR A 215 -11.21 7.56 3.36
N GLY A 216 -10.37 6.78 4.05
CA GLY A 216 -10.65 5.38 4.36
C GLY A 216 -11.94 5.18 5.16
N ARG A 217 -12.25 6.08 6.11
CA ARG A 217 -13.54 6.08 6.83
C ARG A 217 -14.73 6.28 5.89
N ILE A 218 -14.63 7.25 4.98
CA ILE A 218 -15.67 7.53 3.99
C ILE A 218 -15.90 6.31 3.08
N VAL A 219 -14.82 5.68 2.63
CA VAL A 219 -14.89 4.46 1.81
C VAL A 219 -15.54 3.31 2.58
N ALA A 220 -15.13 3.09 3.85
CA ALA A 220 -15.71 2.05 4.70
C ALA A 220 -17.21 2.26 4.93
N GLU A 221 -17.64 3.48 5.23
CA GLU A 221 -19.05 3.81 5.43
C GLU A 221 -19.86 3.57 4.15
N ASN A 222 -19.34 3.99 2.99
CA ASN A 222 -20.01 3.75 1.72
C ASN A 222 -20.07 2.26 1.37
N ALA A 223 -19.02 1.50 1.63
CA ALA A 223 -19.02 0.05 1.44
C ALA A 223 -20.08 -0.61 2.34
N ALA A 224 -20.15 -0.22 3.63
CA ALA A 224 -21.14 -0.75 4.56
C ALA A 224 -22.58 -0.42 4.13
N ARG A 225 -22.87 0.77 3.63
CA ARG A 225 -24.18 1.15 3.08
C ARG A 225 -24.60 0.30 1.90
N ASN A 226 -23.64 -0.17 1.10
CA ASN A 226 -23.89 -1.05 -0.06
C ASN A 226 -23.73 -2.54 0.28
N PHE A 227 -23.46 -2.87 1.54
CA PHE A 227 -23.30 -4.23 2.05
C PHE A 227 -22.18 -5.03 1.34
N ILE A 228 -21.11 -4.35 0.96
CA ILE A 228 -19.92 -4.94 0.38
C ILE A 228 -18.72 -4.85 1.33
N PRO A 229 -17.78 -5.81 1.32
CA PRO A 229 -16.58 -5.73 2.11
C PRO A 229 -15.64 -4.63 1.60
N ALA A 230 -14.85 -4.07 2.50
CA ALA A 230 -13.76 -3.15 2.22
C ALA A 230 -12.44 -3.71 2.75
N SER A 231 -11.38 -3.62 1.95
CA SER A 231 -10.00 -3.86 2.35
C SER A 231 -9.26 -2.53 2.32
N LEU A 232 -8.90 -2.02 3.49
CA LEU A 232 -8.32 -0.69 3.65
C LEU A 232 -6.88 -0.80 4.15
N GLU A 233 -5.96 -0.16 3.45
CA GLU A 233 -4.57 0.04 3.84
C GLU A 233 -4.35 1.55 3.94
N LEU A 234 -4.10 2.03 5.16
CA LEU A 234 -4.14 3.46 5.46
C LEU A 234 -2.78 3.95 5.97
N GLY A 235 -2.76 5.14 6.56
CA GLY A 235 -1.56 5.78 7.03
C GLY A 235 -0.84 5.04 8.16
N GLY A 236 0.39 5.47 8.42
CA GLY A 236 1.25 4.96 9.48
C GLY A 236 1.96 6.08 10.24
N LYS A 237 2.58 5.75 11.36
CA LYS A 237 3.53 6.56 12.11
C LYS A 237 4.60 5.63 12.67
N ASP A 238 5.28 4.97 11.75
CA ASP A 238 6.07 3.80 12.05
C ASP A 238 7.29 4.12 12.92
N PRO A 239 7.47 3.44 14.07
CA PRO A 239 8.62 3.63 14.93
C PRO A 239 9.83 2.80 14.48
N ALA A 240 11.03 3.37 14.59
CA ALA A 240 12.27 2.61 14.66
C ALA A 240 12.84 2.70 16.07
N ILE A 241 13.24 1.56 16.63
CA ILE A 241 13.82 1.43 17.98
C ILE A 241 15.26 0.96 17.85
N VAL A 242 16.20 1.70 18.44
CA VAL A 242 17.63 1.35 18.50
C VAL A 242 17.99 1.00 19.95
N LEU A 243 18.10 -0.31 20.23
CA LEU A 243 18.36 -0.88 21.55
C LEU A 243 19.85 -0.77 21.93
N PRO A 244 20.20 -0.85 23.22
CA PRO A 244 21.61 -1.00 23.64
C PRO A 244 22.30 -2.15 22.92
N GLY A 245 23.52 -1.91 22.43
CA GLY A 245 24.30 -2.90 21.68
C GLY A 245 23.88 -3.08 20.21
N ALA A 246 22.95 -2.29 19.69
CA ALA A 246 22.62 -2.29 18.28
C ALA A 246 23.86 -1.98 17.40
N ASN A 247 23.96 -2.64 16.26
CA ASN A 247 24.97 -2.34 15.27
C ASN A 247 24.62 -1.04 14.53
N LEU A 248 25.27 0.07 14.88
CA LEU A 248 25.02 1.37 14.28
C LEU A 248 25.44 1.48 12.82
N ASP A 249 26.42 0.65 12.35
CA ASP A 249 26.79 0.61 10.94
C ASP A 249 25.65 0.07 10.05
N ARG A 250 24.71 -0.67 10.66
CA ARG A 250 23.48 -1.13 10.01
C ARG A 250 22.28 -0.25 10.33
N ALA A 251 22.08 0.13 11.58
CA ALA A 251 20.91 0.87 12.02
C ALA A 251 20.83 2.27 11.40
N VAL A 252 21.95 3.00 11.35
CA VAL A 252 21.99 4.38 10.84
C VAL A 252 21.60 4.46 9.36
N PRO A 253 22.27 3.77 8.41
CA PRO A 253 21.87 3.83 7.00
C PRO A 253 20.51 3.18 6.74
N GLY A 254 20.14 2.13 7.47
CA GLY A 254 18.83 1.47 7.33
C GLY A 254 17.68 2.38 7.72
N ILE A 255 17.76 3.05 8.88
CA ILE A 255 16.74 4.00 9.33
C ILE A 255 16.68 5.21 8.41
N LEU A 256 17.82 5.76 7.98
CA LEU A 256 17.83 6.89 7.05
C LEU A 256 17.14 6.52 5.74
N TRP A 257 17.45 5.35 5.16
CA TRP A 257 16.77 4.87 3.96
C TRP A 257 15.28 4.65 4.19
N GLY A 258 14.91 3.96 5.29
CA GLY A 258 13.51 3.68 5.62
C GLY A 258 12.66 4.95 5.85
N ALA A 259 13.31 6.06 6.26
CA ALA A 259 12.64 7.34 6.49
C ALA A 259 12.63 8.27 5.27
N THR A 260 13.53 8.07 4.30
CA THR A 260 13.73 9.02 3.19
C THR A 260 13.48 8.43 1.81
N ALA A 261 13.32 7.11 1.68
CA ALA A 261 12.91 6.48 0.43
C ALA A 261 11.61 7.11 -0.08
N ASN A 262 11.54 7.37 -1.39
CA ASN A 262 10.44 8.15 -1.98
C ASN A 262 10.20 9.52 -1.31
N SER A 263 11.26 10.17 -0.83
CA SER A 263 11.17 11.43 -0.08
C SER A 263 10.32 11.31 1.19
N GLY A 264 10.31 10.15 1.84
CA GLY A 264 9.46 9.86 3.00
C GLY A 264 7.97 9.75 2.69
N GLN A 265 7.57 9.83 1.43
CA GLN A 265 6.18 9.75 0.98
C GLN A 265 5.73 8.29 0.87
N SER A 266 5.79 7.57 1.98
CA SER A 266 5.42 6.16 2.08
C SER A 266 4.70 5.90 3.40
N CYS A 267 3.62 5.12 3.34
CA CYS A 267 2.90 4.68 4.54
C CYS A 267 3.76 3.79 5.47
N LEU A 268 4.83 3.18 4.92
CA LEU A 268 5.82 2.38 5.65
C LEU A 268 7.08 3.18 6.03
N SER A 269 7.06 4.50 5.87
CA SER A 269 8.19 5.37 6.22
C SER A 269 8.43 5.33 7.74
N ILE A 270 9.70 5.25 8.14
CA ILE A 270 10.06 5.46 9.53
C ILE A 270 9.85 6.93 9.87
N GLU A 271 8.88 7.21 10.72
CA GLU A 271 8.46 8.56 11.08
C GLU A 271 8.72 8.93 12.53
N ARG A 272 9.20 7.97 13.36
CA ARG A 272 9.63 8.17 14.75
C ARG A 272 10.82 7.29 15.04
N VAL A 273 11.91 7.87 15.57
CA VAL A 273 13.11 7.12 15.91
C VAL A 273 13.37 7.24 17.41
N TYR A 274 13.38 6.11 18.09
CA TYR A 274 13.71 6.00 19.51
C TYR A 274 15.08 5.37 19.65
N VAL A 275 16.02 6.09 20.26
CA VAL A 275 17.39 5.62 20.44
C VAL A 275 17.70 5.57 21.93
N HIS A 276 18.18 4.41 22.40
CA HIS A 276 18.60 4.29 23.80
C HIS A 276 19.65 5.33 24.15
N GLU A 277 19.56 5.91 25.35
CA GLU A 277 20.41 7.05 25.79
C GLU A 277 21.91 6.80 25.57
N SER A 278 22.37 5.55 25.81
CA SER A 278 23.78 5.17 25.63
C SER A 278 24.32 5.22 24.20
N LEU A 279 23.43 5.26 23.18
CA LEU A 279 23.79 5.29 21.77
C LEU A 279 23.33 6.56 21.05
N HIS A 280 22.48 7.36 21.69
CA HIS A 280 21.80 8.49 21.05
C HIS A 280 22.76 9.49 20.41
N ASP A 281 23.75 9.98 21.16
CA ASP A 281 24.62 11.04 20.65
C ASP A 281 25.54 10.52 19.52
N GLU A 282 25.99 9.27 19.63
CA GLU A 282 26.72 8.61 18.55
C GLU A 282 25.81 8.40 17.32
N PHE A 283 24.58 7.94 17.49
CA PHE A 283 23.62 7.76 16.41
C PHE A 283 23.35 9.07 15.66
N VAL A 284 23.07 10.17 16.38
CA VAL A 284 22.83 11.49 15.80
C VAL A 284 24.07 11.99 15.06
N SER A 285 25.26 11.82 15.64
CA SER A 285 26.52 12.24 15.00
C SER A 285 26.83 11.52 13.69
N ARG A 286 26.30 10.29 13.52
CA ARG A 286 26.47 9.48 12.31
C ARG A 286 25.38 9.74 11.26
N ILE A 287 24.09 9.84 11.66
CA ILE A 287 22.98 9.98 10.72
C ILE A 287 22.92 11.38 10.09
N SER A 288 23.23 12.45 10.86
CA SER A 288 23.12 13.82 10.36
C SER A 288 24.03 14.12 9.14
N PRO A 289 25.32 13.76 9.12
CA PRO A 289 26.14 13.97 7.93
C PRO A 289 25.72 13.09 6.74
N LEU A 290 25.19 11.89 6.97
CA LEU A 290 24.65 11.04 5.90
C LEU A 290 23.38 11.65 5.29
N ALA A 291 22.48 12.18 6.11
CA ALA A 291 21.29 12.88 5.66
C ALA A 291 21.64 14.12 4.82
N ALA A 292 22.57 14.95 5.29
CA ALA A 292 23.05 16.12 4.56
C ALA A 292 23.71 15.78 3.21
N ALA A 293 24.35 14.62 3.12
CA ALA A 293 25.03 14.16 1.89
C ALA A 293 24.06 13.62 0.81
N LEU A 294 22.81 13.28 1.17
CA LEU A 294 21.82 12.79 0.20
C LEU A 294 21.34 13.92 -0.73
N GLY A 295 21.02 15.10 -0.19
CA GLY A 295 20.49 16.22 -0.96
C GLY A 295 19.20 15.92 -1.70
N VAL A 296 18.89 16.73 -2.71
CA VAL A 296 17.72 16.57 -3.58
C VAL A 296 18.13 16.36 -5.04
N ASN A 297 17.35 15.58 -5.79
CA ASN A 297 17.56 15.35 -7.22
C ASN A 297 16.98 16.52 -8.04
N PHE A 298 17.78 17.57 -8.20
CA PHE A 298 17.45 18.72 -9.04
C PHE A 298 18.75 19.37 -9.59
N PRO A 299 18.82 19.71 -10.90
CA PRO A 299 17.77 19.52 -11.94
C PRO A 299 17.64 18.09 -12.45
N ASP A 300 18.55 17.19 -12.07
CA ASP A 300 18.58 15.82 -12.56
C ASP A 300 17.41 14.98 -11.99
N LEU A 301 17.02 13.94 -12.73
CA LEU A 301 15.98 12.98 -12.33
C LEU A 301 16.55 11.76 -11.61
N GLU A 302 17.83 11.54 -11.77
CA GLU A 302 18.57 10.39 -11.26
C GLU A 302 19.67 10.86 -10.31
N GLY A 303 20.04 10.00 -9.37
CA GLY A 303 21.07 10.31 -8.41
C GLY A 303 20.79 9.72 -7.04
N ARG A 304 21.57 10.15 -6.04
CA ARG A 304 21.39 9.70 -4.64
C ARG A 304 20.41 10.55 -3.85
N GLY A 305 20.06 11.72 -4.36
CA GLY A 305 19.13 12.64 -3.71
C GLY A 305 17.69 12.16 -3.78
N ILE A 306 16.83 12.86 -3.07
CA ILE A 306 15.41 12.58 -3.02
C ILE A 306 14.62 13.49 -4.00
N GLY A 307 13.44 13.03 -4.42
CA GLY A 307 12.57 13.76 -5.36
C GLY A 307 11.75 14.87 -4.71
N PRO A 308 10.87 15.53 -5.48
CA PRO A 308 9.98 16.58 -4.97
C PRO A 308 8.84 16.01 -4.11
N MET A 309 8.14 16.90 -3.43
CA MET A 309 6.84 16.62 -2.84
C MET A 309 5.79 16.51 -3.96
N ILE A 310 5.16 15.33 -4.05
CA ILE A 310 4.25 14.98 -5.14
C ILE A 310 2.92 15.72 -4.98
N ALA A 311 2.28 15.62 -3.82
CA ALA A 311 1.00 16.25 -3.53
C ALA A 311 1.18 17.64 -2.92
N GLU A 312 0.40 18.61 -3.38
CA GLU A 312 0.50 20.00 -2.93
C GLU A 312 0.06 20.16 -1.46
N ASP A 313 -1.02 19.50 -1.06
CA ASP A 313 -1.52 19.55 0.31
C ASP A 313 -0.49 19.00 1.32
N GLN A 314 0.35 18.07 0.88
CA GLN A 314 1.42 17.50 1.70
C GLN A 314 2.51 18.53 2.05
N ILE A 315 2.76 19.50 1.18
CA ILE A 315 3.71 20.59 1.41
C ILE A 315 3.28 21.43 2.65
N ALA A 316 1.98 21.74 2.72
CA ALA A 316 1.42 22.49 3.86
C ALA A 316 1.49 21.68 5.17
N THR A 317 1.19 20.38 5.12
CA THR A 317 1.27 19.46 6.26
C THR A 317 2.71 19.42 6.81
N ILE A 318 3.68 19.15 5.95
CA ILE A 318 5.12 19.10 6.32
C ILE A 318 5.58 20.43 6.93
N SER A 319 5.24 21.57 6.30
CA SER A 319 5.60 22.88 6.81
C SER A 319 5.02 23.15 8.20
N SER A 320 3.73 22.82 8.41
CA SER A 320 3.07 22.95 9.71
C SER A 320 3.72 22.07 10.79
N HIS A 321 4.17 20.85 10.44
CA HIS A 321 4.84 19.97 11.38
C HIS A 321 6.23 20.48 11.77
N LEU A 322 6.99 21.03 10.83
CA LEU A 322 8.29 21.65 11.12
C LEU A 322 8.13 22.91 11.98
N GLU A 323 7.17 23.79 11.66
CA GLU A 323 6.87 24.99 12.45
C GLU A 323 6.49 24.63 13.89
N ASP A 324 5.60 23.64 14.09
CA ASP A 324 5.21 23.17 15.43
C ASP A 324 6.41 22.60 16.20
N ALA A 325 7.25 21.80 15.54
CA ALA A 325 8.43 21.21 16.16
C ALA A 325 9.43 22.29 16.61
N TYR A 326 9.74 23.26 15.75
CA TYR A 326 10.65 24.35 16.08
C TYR A 326 10.10 25.26 17.18
N ALA A 327 8.81 25.59 17.13
CA ALA A 327 8.16 26.39 18.19
C ALA A 327 8.21 25.70 19.56
N LYS A 328 8.29 24.36 19.59
CA LYS A 328 8.40 23.52 20.80
C LYS A 328 9.85 23.16 21.16
N GLY A 329 10.83 23.70 20.45
CA GLY A 329 12.25 23.58 20.77
C GLY A 329 12.99 22.44 20.10
N ALA A 330 12.43 21.81 19.06
CA ALA A 330 13.17 20.85 18.24
C ALA A 330 14.36 21.53 17.52
N ILE A 331 15.43 20.78 17.32
CA ILE A 331 16.66 21.25 16.68
C ILE A 331 16.92 20.39 15.44
N ALA A 332 17.02 21.04 14.27
CA ALA A 332 17.46 20.38 13.05
C ALA A 332 18.99 20.25 13.05
N THR A 333 19.50 19.02 12.95
CA THR A 333 20.92 18.73 12.79
C THR A 333 21.32 18.46 11.34
N ALA A 334 20.33 18.28 10.45
CA ALA A 334 20.46 18.26 9.00
C ALA A 334 19.11 18.67 8.36
N GLY A 335 19.13 19.26 7.17
CA GLY A 335 17.94 19.71 6.44
C GLY A 335 17.16 20.79 7.19
N GLY A 336 15.83 20.69 7.17
CA GLY A 336 14.94 21.50 8.00
C GLY A 336 14.21 22.62 7.29
N GLU A 337 14.48 22.85 6.01
CA GLU A 337 13.84 23.92 5.23
C GLU A 337 13.29 23.42 3.90
N MET A 338 12.04 23.80 3.61
CA MET A 338 11.44 23.56 2.30
C MET A 338 12.08 24.47 1.25
N LYS A 339 12.50 23.87 0.13
CA LYS A 339 13.08 24.58 -1.01
C LYS A 339 12.12 24.53 -2.21
N PHE A 340 11.99 25.66 -2.89
CA PHE A 340 11.22 25.73 -4.14
C PHE A 340 12.19 25.90 -5.30
N LEU A 341 12.27 24.88 -6.17
CA LEU A 341 13.18 24.81 -7.31
C LEU A 341 12.36 24.60 -8.58
N ASP A 342 12.41 25.56 -9.50
CA ASP A 342 11.66 25.59 -10.77
C ASP A 342 10.14 25.31 -10.62
N GLY A 343 9.54 25.72 -9.49
CA GLY A 343 8.13 25.49 -9.16
C GLY A 343 7.83 24.19 -8.41
N GLY A 344 8.79 23.28 -8.30
CA GLY A 344 8.69 22.10 -7.46
C GLY A 344 9.09 22.38 -6.02
N ALA A 345 8.44 21.71 -5.07
CA ALA A 345 8.77 21.79 -3.64
C ALA A 345 9.63 20.59 -3.24
N TYR A 346 10.75 20.85 -2.57
CA TYR A 346 11.72 19.86 -2.12
C TYR A 346 12.05 20.08 -0.65
N LEU A 347 12.13 19.00 0.11
CA LEU A 347 12.65 19.01 1.47
C LEU A 347 13.87 18.08 1.54
N GLU A 348 15.02 18.61 1.91
CA GLU A 348 16.19 17.76 2.17
C GLU A 348 15.92 16.82 3.34
N PRO A 349 16.55 15.63 3.39
CA PRO A 349 16.45 14.75 4.55
C PRO A 349 16.72 15.52 5.84
N THR A 350 15.71 15.55 6.71
CA THR A 350 15.68 16.41 7.89
C THR A 350 15.80 15.58 9.15
N ILE A 351 16.87 15.79 9.92
CA ILE A 351 17.09 15.14 11.21
C ILE A 351 16.71 16.12 12.32
N LEU A 352 15.72 15.76 13.14
CA LEU A 352 15.28 16.54 14.28
C LEU A 352 15.66 15.85 15.59
N THR A 353 16.25 16.62 16.51
CA THR A 353 16.53 16.22 17.89
C THR A 353 15.77 17.10 18.87
N ASN A 354 15.84 16.78 20.17
CA ASN A 354 15.08 17.46 21.21
C ASN A 354 13.55 17.45 20.96
N VAL A 355 13.06 16.33 20.42
CA VAL A 355 11.63 16.12 20.13
C VAL A 355 10.94 15.34 21.25
N ASN A 356 9.63 15.52 21.37
CA ASN A 356 8.78 14.77 22.29
C ASN A 356 7.35 14.65 21.77
N HIS A 357 6.52 13.80 22.40
CA HIS A 357 5.14 13.49 21.97
C HIS A 357 4.14 14.67 22.04
N SER A 358 4.54 15.85 22.48
CA SER A 358 3.70 17.05 22.33
C SER A 358 3.79 17.66 20.92
N MET A 359 4.75 17.22 20.11
CA MET A 359 5.03 17.73 18.76
C MET A 359 4.30 16.91 17.70
N LYS A 360 3.77 17.58 16.68
CA LYS A 360 3.07 16.94 15.55
C LYS A 360 3.95 15.91 14.83
N VAL A 361 5.22 16.20 14.63
CA VAL A 361 6.21 15.28 14.03
C VAL A 361 6.34 13.94 14.75
N MET A 362 5.85 13.83 15.99
CA MET A 362 5.86 12.58 16.78
C MET A 362 4.51 11.88 16.83
N THR A 363 3.40 12.56 16.52
CA THR A 363 2.04 12.05 16.75
C THR A 363 1.18 11.96 15.48
N GLU A 364 1.41 12.86 14.52
CA GLU A 364 0.67 12.91 13.25
C GLU A 364 1.53 12.38 12.10
N GLU A 365 0.93 11.71 11.13
CA GLU A 365 1.61 11.24 9.92
C GLU A 365 2.17 12.43 9.13
N THR A 366 3.48 12.46 8.92
CA THR A 366 4.17 13.57 8.25
C THR A 366 4.26 13.36 6.74
N PHE A 367 4.46 12.13 6.30
CA PHE A 367 4.59 11.72 4.90
C PHE A 367 5.63 12.54 4.13
N GLY A 368 6.78 12.76 4.76
CA GLY A 368 7.91 13.53 4.26
C GLY A 368 9.23 13.07 4.86
N PRO A 369 10.38 13.51 4.33
CA PRO A 369 11.70 13.01 4.71
C PRO A 369 12.19 13.61 6.03
N ILE A 370 11.42 13.46 7.11
CA ILE A 370 11.71 13.97 8.46
C ILE A 370 11.94 12.81 9.40
N VAL A 371 13.07 12.83 10.10
CA VAL A 371 13.53 11.81 11.04
C VAL A 371 13.62 12.44 12.44
N PRO A 372 12.53 12.46 13.22
CA PRO A 372 12.57 12.92 14.60
C PRO A 372 13.15 11.83 15.50
N ILE A 373 14.19 12.18 16.28
CA ILE A 373 14.96 11.28 17.11
C ILE A 373 14.77 11.64 18.59
N MET A 374 14.23 10.68 19.36
CA MET A 374 13.98 10.81 20.79
C MET A 374 14.78 9.78 21.58
N LYS A 375 15.29 10.19 22.78
CA LYS A 375 15.96 9.28 23.72
C LYS A 375 14.94 8.44 24.49
N PHE A 376 15.36 7.22 24.87
CA PHE A 376 14.68 6.41 25.87
C PHE A 376 15.69 5.69 26.78
N ASN A 377 15.24 5.18 27.94
CA ASN A 377 16.12 4.62 28.97
C ASN A 377 15.79 3.17 29.31
N SER A 378 14.59 2.67 29.00
CA SER A 378 14.18 1.30 29.35
C SER A 378 13.27 0.69 28.28
N ASP A 379 13.17 -0.65 28.27
CA ASP A 379 12.30 -1.39 27.36
C ASP A 379 10.82 -1.03 27.57
N ASP A 380 10.39 -0.87 28.84
CA ASP A 380 9.01 -0.49 29.16
C ASP A 380 8.67 0.91 28.65
N GLU A 381 9.60 1.85 28.80
CA GLU A 381 9.45 3.23 28.28
C GLU A 381 9.31 3.21 26.76
N VAL A 382 10.22 2.55 26.04
CA VAL A 382 10.18 2.57 24.57
C VAL A 382 8.96 1.84 24.01
N LEU A 383 8.49 0.78 24.68
CA LEU A 383 7.24 0.11 24.33
C LEU A 383 6.03 1.04 24.50
N ALA A 384 5.97 1.79 25.60
CA ALA A 384 4.91 2.75 25.82
C ALA A 384 4.94 3.85 24.73
N LEU A 385 6.12 4.43 24.44
CA LEU A 385 6.31 5.46 23.43
C LEU A 385 5.98 4.96 22.01
N ALA A 386 6.44 3.77 21.65
CA ALA A 386 6.21 3.20 20.32
C ALA A 386 4.72 2.92 20.07
N ASN A 387 4.00 2.44 21.09
CA ASN A 387 2.58 2.14 21.01
C ASN A 387 1.66 3.37 21.24
N ASP A 388 2.20 4.51 21.66
CA ASP A 388 1.46 5.77 21.84
C ASP A 388 1.18 6.44 20.49
N THR A 389 0.30 5.83 19.72
CA THR A 389 -0.15 6.30 18.41
C THR A 389 -1.49 5.66 18.05
N ILE A 390 -2.26 6.36 17.22
CA ILE A 390 -3.51 5.83 16.61
C ILE A 390 -3.23 4.87 15.45
N TYR A 391 -1.98 4.75 15.00
CA TYR A 391 -1.53 3.93 13.87
C TYR A 391 -0.93 2.61 14.35
N GLY A 392 -0.80 1.66 13.42
CA GLY A 392 -0.17 0.37 13.67
C GLY A 392 0.12 -0.39 12.38
N LEU A 393 0.89 0.25 11.45
CA LEU A 393 1.17 -0.35 10.15
C LEU A 393 2.43 -1.21 10.19
N SER A 394 3.60 -0.62 10.44
CA SER A 394 4.83 -1.36 10.63
C SER A 394 5.75 -0.73 11.69
N ALA A 395 6.83 -1.43 12.03
CA ALA A 395 7.85 -0.99 12.95
C ALA A 395 9.22 -1.60 12.59
N ALA A 396 10.29 -1.02 13.12
CA ALA A 396 11.65 -1.52 12.99
C ALA A 396 12.34 -1.57 14.37
N ILE A 397 13.14 -2.60 14.62
CA ILE A 397 13.90 -2.73 15.87
C ILE A 397 15.32 -3.19 15.54
N PHE A 398 16.30 -2.44 16.00
CA PHE A 398 17.72 -2.77 15.87
C PHE A 398 18.30 -3.12 17.26
N GLY A 399 18.97 -4.27 17.34
CA GLY A 399 19.55 -4.76 18.57
C GLY A 399 19.91 -6.24 18.52
N GLU A 400 20.19 -6.79 19.68
CA GLU A 400 20.33 -8.25 19.84
C GLU A 400 19.00 -8.92 19.48
N GLU A 401 19.06 -9.97 18.65
CA GLU A 401 17.90 -10.54 17.96
C GLU A 401 16.80 -11.02 18.94
N GLU A 402 17.16 -11.76 19.98
CA GLU A 402 16.20 -12.30 20.95
C GLU A 402 15.47 -11.17 21.70
N ARG A 403 16.23 -10.14 22.14
CA ARG A 403 15.65 -8.96 22.81
C ARG A 403 14.76 -8.16 21.85
N ALA A 404 15.22 -7.94 20.62
CA ALA A 404 14.46 -7.22 19.62
C ALA A 404 13.15 -7.94 19.26
N MET A 405 13.17 -9.28 19.13
CA MET A 405 11.97 -10.10 18.92
C MET A 405 11.02 -10.06 20.12
N LYS A 406 11.54 -10.06 21.35
CA LYS A 406 10.72 -9.97 22.57
C LYS A 406 9.96 -8.64 22.64
N ILE A 407 10.62 -7.53 22.29
CA ILE A 407 10.01 -6.21 22.21
C ILE A 407 9.03 -6.16 21.02
N GLY A 408 9.44 -6.64 19.85
CA GLY A 408 8.64 -6.64 18.63
C GLY A 408 7.28 -7.34 18.78
N ARG A 409 7.19 -8.41 19.56
CA ARG A 409 5.91 -9.08 19.87
C ARG A 409 4.93 -8.24 20.68
N GLN A 410 5.37 -7.14 21.24
CA GLN A 410 4.55 -6.23 22.07
C GLN A 410 4.26 -4.89 21.36
N ILE A 411 4.78 -4.70 20.15
CA ILE A 411 4.46 -3.52 19.32
C ILE A 411 3.12 -3.76 18.62
N ASP A 412 2.23 -2.78 18.72
CA ASP A 412 0.94 -2.76 18.03
C ASP A 412 1.12 -2.38 16.55
N ALA A 413 1.76 -3.25 15.77
CA ALA A 413 1.97 -3.06 14.34
C ALA A 413 1.81 -4.38 13.58
N GLY A 414 1.36 -4.28 12.33
CA GLY A 414 1.11 -5.45 11.49
C GLY A 414 2.38 -6.20 11.09
N ALA A 415 3.51 -5.51 11.01
CA ALA A 415 4.81 -6.11 10.76
C ALA A 415 5.92 -5.40 11.53
N VAL A 416 6.89 -6.16 12.01
CA VAL A 416 8.06 -5.63 12.73
C VAL A 416 9.32 -6.16 12.06
N SER A 417 10.12 -5.27 11.49
CA SER A 417 11.43 -5.60 10.93
C SER A 417 12.47 -5.69 12.05
N ILE A 418 13.22 -6.78 12.11
CA ILE A 418 14.32 -6.94 13.08
C ILE A 418 15.65 -6.72 12.35
N ASN A 419 16.45 -5.78 12.87
CA ASN A 419 17.73 -5.37 12.30
C ASN A 419 17.64 -4.92 10.83
N ASP A 420 16.49 -4.36 10.46
CA ASP A 420 16.20 -3.73 9.18
C ASP A 420 15.08 -2.69 9.35
N ALA A 421 14.88 -1.79 8.38
CA ALA A 421 13.94 -0.68 8.53
C ALA A 421 12.68 -0.79 7.68
N ALA A 422 12.63 -1.65 6.67
CA ALA A 422 11.50 -1.69 5.74
C ALA A 422 11.35 -3.02 5.02
N LEU A 423 11.55 -4.13 5.72
CA LEU A 423 11.39 -5.47 5.11
C LEU A 423 9.99 -5.67 4.52
N THR A 424 8.97 -5.04 5.07
CA THR A 424 7.60 -5.07 4.53
C THR A 424 7.46 -4.44 3.15
N GLY A 425 8.39 -3.61 2.73
CA GLY A 425 8.43 -3.02 1.38
C GLY A 425 9.16 -3.89 0.36
N VAL A 426 9.97 -4.86 0.79
CA VAL A 426 10.86 -5.63 -0.09
C VAL A 426 10.59 -7.13 -0.08
N MET A 427 10.00 -7.69 0.97
CA MET A 427 9.61 -9.11 1.05
C MET A 427 8.09 -9.28 0.93
N HIS A 428 7.66 -10.45 0.48
CA HIS A 428 6.25 -10.72 0.18
C HIS A 428 5.67 -11.96 0.88
N GLU A 429 6.49 -12.66 1.66
CA GLU A 429 6.13 -13.96 2.26
C GLU A 429 5.39 -13.81 3.59
N GLY A 430 5.68 -12.75 4.34
CA GLY A 430 5.09 -12.52 5.65
C GLY A 430 3.62 -12.13 5.58
N GLU A 431 2.75 -12.86 6.27
CA GLU A 431 1.38 -12.42 6.49
C GLU A 431 1.36 -11.27 7.49
N LYS A 432 0.66 -10.19 7.17
CA LYS A 432 0.47 -9.05 8.09
C LYS A 432 -0.93 -8.46 7.96
N GLN A 433 -1.45 -7.93 9.05
CA GLN A 433 -2.66 -7.12 9.07
C GLN A 433 -2.35 -5.79 9.75
N ALA A 434 -2.88 -4.70 9.23
CA ALA A 434 -2.75 -3.40 9.88
C ALA A 434 -3.48 -3.40 11.24
N PHE A 435 -2.91 -2.71 12.22
CA PHE A 435 -3.50 -2.52 13.55
C PHE A 435 -4.10 -1.11 13.63
N LYS A 436 -4.95 -0.90 14.62
CA LYS A 436 -5.55 0.41 14.95
C LYS A 436 -6.15 1.07 13.69
N LEU A 437 -5.86 2.35 13.45
CA LEU A 437 -6.40 3.09 12.29
C LEU A 437 -5.59 2.91 11.00
N SER A 438 -4.56 2.09 11.00
CA SER A 438 -3.75 1.85 9.78
C SER A 438 -4.42 0.93 8.76
N GLY A 439 -5.57 0.33 9.08
CA GLY A 439 -6.34 -0.42 8.10
C GLY A 439 -7.31 -1.43 8.70
N ILE A 440 -8.14 -2.01 7.84
CA ILE A 440 -9.03 -3.13 8.13
C ILE A 440 -9.09 -4.09 6.95
N GLY A 441 -9.33 -5.36 7.23
CA GLY A 441 -9.44 -6.40 6.20
C GLY A 441 -8.38 -7.49 6.37
N GLY A 442 -8.25 -8.34 5.35
CA GLY A 442 -7.26 -9.42 5.33
C GLY A 442 -5.85 -8.93 4.99
N SER A 443 -4.85 -9.77 5.21
CA SER A 443 -3.47 -9.46 4.83
C SER A 443 -3.33 -9.13 3.34
N ARG A 444 -2.57 -8.08 3.04
CA ARG A 444 -2.13 -7.77 1.67
C ARG A 444 -0.88 -8.56 1.27
N MET A 445 -0.18 -9.13 2.26
CA MET A 445 1.07 -9.85 2.11
C MET A 445 0.89 -11.36 2.28
N GLY A 446 1.85 -12.12 1.78
CA GLY A 446 1.86 -13.57 1.85
C GLY A 446 0.86 -14.26 0.90
N LYS A 447 0.99 -15.58 0.79
CA LYS A 447 0.09 -16.41 -0.06
C LYS A 447 -1.38 -16.27 0.34
N VAL A 448 -1.65 -16.06 1.61
CA VAL A 448 -3.02 -15.92 2.14
C VAL A 448 -3.75 -14.67 1.66
N SER A 449 -3.04 -13.67 1.14
CA SER A 449 -3.64 -12.42 0.67
C SER A 449 -4.66 -12.61 -0.46
N ILE A 450 -4.55 -13.69 -1.24
CA ILE A 450 -5.53 -14.06 -2.27
C ILE A 450 -6.93 -14.32 -1.67
N ARG A 451 -7.00 -14.72 -0.39
CA ARG A 451 -8.26 -15.04 0.30
C ARG A 451 -9.20 -13.83 0.42
N ARG A 452 -8.70 -12.61 0.30
CA ARG A 452 -9.51 -11.39 0.27
C ARG A 452 -10.44 -11.32 -0.93
N PHE A 453 -10.12 -12.02 -2.02
CA PHE A 453 -10.78 -11.88 -3.32
C PHE A 453 -11.82 -12.95 -3.62
N TYR A 454 -12.09 -13.87 -2.69
CA TYR A 454 -13.11 -14.87 -2.85
C TYR A 454 -13.84 -15.19 -1.54
N ARG A 455 -15.05 -15.74 -1.68
CA ARG A 455 -15.83 -16.31 -0.58
C ARG A 455 -15.68 -17.82 -0.60
N ARG A 456 -15.62 -18.44 0.57
CA ARG A 456 -15.69 -19.89 0.70
C ARG A 456 -17.14 -20.34 0.83
N GLN A 457 -17.49 -21.36 0.10
CA GLN A 457 -18.76 -22.08 0.16
C GLN A 457 -18.50 -23.52 0.61
N SER A 458 -19.28 -24.03 1.51
CA SER A 458 -19.24 -25.44 1.91
C SER A 458 -20.43 -26.17 1.27
N LEU A 459 -20.13 -27.20 0.46
CA LEU A 459 -21.14 -28.14 0.01
C LEU A 459 -21.22 -29.24 1.07
N LEU A 460 -22.35 -29.32 1.76
CA LEU A 460 -22.62 -30.33 2.78
C LEU A 460 -23.30 -31.51 2.11
N ILE A 461 -22.62 -32.63 2.06
CA ILE A 461 -23.05 -33.81 1.33
C ILE A 461 -23.48 -34.87 2.34
N ASN A 462 -24.76 -35.26 2.29
CA ASN A 462 -25.29 -36.40 3.03
C ASN A 462 -25.48 -37.58 2.10
N SER A 463 -24.77 -38.68 2.34
CA SER A 463 -24.85 -39.93 1.58
C SER A 463 -25.78 -40.98 2.22
N SER A 464 -26.46 -40.64 3.32
CA SER A 464 -27.44 -41.50 3.95
C SER A 464 -28.63 -41.80 2.99
N THR A 465 -29.10 -42.99 3.00
CA THR A 465 -30.27 -43.40 2.19
C THR A 465 -31.55 -43.49 3.03
N GLY A 466 -31.45 -43.41 4.33
CA GLY A 466 -32.55 -43.44 5.28
C GLY A 466 -32.95 -42.09 5.83
N ARG A 467 -33.82 -42.10 6.80
CA ARG A 467 -34.25 -40.92 7.56
C ARG A 467 -33.19 -40.57 8.56
N ASP A 468 -32.79 -39.29 8.63
CA ASP A 468 -31.79 -38.81 9.59
C ASP A 468 -32.40 -38.55 10.96
N PRO A 469 -31.65 -38.82 12.05
CA PRO A 469 -32.19 -38.71 13.44
C PRO A 469 -32.58 -37.30 13.86
N TRP A 470 -32.09 -36.27 13.18
CA TRP A 470 -32.40 -34.84 13.48
C TRP A 470 -33.62 -34.34 12.71
N TRP A 471 -34.21 -35.11 11.83
CA TRP A 471 -35.50 -34.80 11.24
C TRP A 471 -36.60 -35.12 12.29
N TRP A 472 -37.80 -34.65 12.07
CA TRP A 472 -38.88 -34.82 13.03
C TRP A 472 -38.92 -36.22 13.70
N PRO A 473 -39.15 -36.26 15.01
CA PRO A 473 -39.32 -37.56 15.67
C PRO A 473 -40.46 -38.35 15.01
N GLU A 474 -40.30 -39.68 14.99
CA GLU A 474 -41.40 -40.51 14.59
C GLU A 474 -42.59 -40.30 15.56
N GLY A 475 -43.76 -39.92 14.99
CA GLY A 475 -45.00 -39.75 15.76
C GLY A 475 -45.55 -41.09 16.29
#